data_3fde800ad71ced2cd81bdecf38012d20
#
_entry.id   3fde800ad71ced2cd81bdecf38012d20
#
_cell.length_a   1.000
_cell.length_b   1.000
_cell.length_c   1.000
_cell.angle_alpha   90.00
_cell.angle_beta   90.00
_cell.angle_gamma   90.00
#
_symmetry.space_group_name_H-M   'P 1'
#
loop_
_entity.id
_entity.type
_entity.pdbx_description
1 polymer ?
#
loop_
_entity_poly.entity_id
_entity_poly.type
_entity_poly.pdbx_seq_one_letter_code
_entity_poly.pdbx_strand_id
1 'polypeptide(L)'
;MVIEQQITGAIITGIKELYGADVTANQVQLQKTKKEFKGHLTLVVFPFLRMSKKSPEQTAQEIGEYLLQHEPAVAEFNVIKGFLNLTIACACWIDLLNGINGQPSYGIVPVTEQSPLVMIEYSSPNTNKPLHLGHVRNNLLGYSLSEIMKANGNKVVKTNIVNDRGIHICKSMLAWQKWGNGVTPETAGKKGDHLIGDFYVLFSNKLKEETAALEAKGMTKEEAEAASPLMAEARDMLRKWEAGDKEVRALWEMMNNWVYAGFDETYKMMGVNFDKIYYESQTYLEGKGKVLEGLDKGIFYRREDGSVWADLTKDGLDEKLLLRADGTSVYMTQDIGTAKLRFDDYPINKMIYVVGNEQNYHFQVLSILLDKLGFEFGKGLVHFSYGMVELPEGKMKSREGTVVDADDLMEEMVGTAREISQELGKVDEMTPEEAENIARMVGLGSLKYFILKVDPRKNMTFNPKESIDFNGNTGPFIQYTYARIRSVLRKAAEQGIVLPEQLPTTTTISEKEENLIQMIADYASVVREAGKEYSPALIANYTYDLVKEYNQFYHDFSILREENEEVKEFRLVLSANVAKIVKSAMSLLGIEVPERM
;
A
#
# COMPACT_ATOMS: atom_id res chain seq x y z
N MET A 1 -21.73 10.28 7.61
CA MET A 1 -22.68 9.38 6.91
C MET A 1 -24.05 10.05 6.86
N VAL A 2 -24.92 9.66 5.94
CA VAL A 2 -26.24 10.32 5.74
C VAL A 2 -27.08 10.26 7.02
N ILE A 3 -27.19 9.10 7.64
CA ILE A 3 -27.97 8.92 8.90
C ILE A 3 -27.41 9.75 10.05
N GLU A 4 -26.11 9.78 10.27
CA GLU A 4 -25.48 10.57 11.34
C GLU A 4 -25.67 12.07 11.13
N GLN A 5 -25.61 12.54 9.87
CA GLN A 5 -25.88 13.94 9.54
C GLN A 5 -27.35 14.31 9.79
N GLN A 6 -28.27 13.43 9.43
CA GLN A 6 -29.70 13.60 9.67
C GLN A 6 -29.99 13.70 11.17
N ILE A 7 -29.50 12.74 11.96
CA ILE A 7 -29.63 12.73 13.43
C ILE A 7 -28.99 13.97 14.05
N THR A 8 -27.79 14.36 13.58
CA THR A 8 -27.13 15.59 14.05
C THR A 8 -28.00 16.83 13.79
N GLY A 9 -28.61 16.94 12.62
CA GLY A 9 -29.55 18.04 12.31
C GLY A 9 -30.76 18.04 13.21
N ALA A 10 -31.36 16.89 13.46
CA ALA A 10 -32.50 16.74 14.36
C ALA A 10 -32.15 17.10 15.83
N ILE A 11 -30.96 16.72 16.31
CA ILE A 11 -30.45 17.11 17.63
C ILE A 11 -30.28 18.63 17.75
N ILE A 12 -29.69 19.27 16.73
CA ILE A 12 -29.51 20.74 16.71
C ILE A 12 -30.87 21.44 16.83
N THR A 13 -31.86 20.99 16.03
CA THR A 13 -33.21 21.53 16.07
C THR A 13 -33.86 21.28 17.43
N GLY A 14 -33.75 20.07 17.97
CA GLY A 14 -34.30 19.70 19.26
C GLY A 14 -33.72 20.54 20.43
N ILE A 15 -32.42 20.77 20.46
CA ILE A 15 -31.77 21.62 21.48
C ILE A 15 -32.28 23.07 21.40
N LYS A 16 -32.47 23.58 20.18
CA LYS A 16 -33.04 24.92 19.99
C LYS A 16 -34.48 25.01 20.49
N GLU A 17 -35.31 24.02 20.19
CA GLU A 17 -36.72 24.00 20.61
C GLU A 17 -36.87 23.75 22.10
N LEU A 18 -36.12 22.82 22.69
CA LEU A 18 -36.21 22.45 24.11
C LEU A 18 -35.58 23.50 25.03
N TYR A 19 -34.45 24.11 24.63
CA TYR A 19 -33.64 24.93 25.52
C TYR A 19 -33.39 26.37 25.01
N GLY A 20 -33.88 26.70 23.79
CA GLY A 20 -33.65 28.03 23.18
C GLY A 20 -32.19 28.34 22.86
N ALA A 21 -31.35 27.33 22.73
CA ALA A 21 -29.93 27.47 22.50
C ALA A 21 -29.54 27.06 21.08
N ASP A 22 -28.68 27.85 20.43
CA ASP A 22 -28.08 27.53 19.15
C ASP A 22 -26.81 26.72 19.36
N VAL A 23 -26.72 25.55 18.70
CA VAL A 23 -25.54 24.66 18.72
C VAL A 23 -25.11 24.36 17.30
N THR A 24 -23.82 24.11 17.12
CA THR A 24 -23.23 23.74 15.82
C THR A 24 -23.03 22.22 15.74
N ALA A 25 -22.90 21.69 14.54
CA ALA A 25 -22.65 20.26 14.31
C ALA A 25 -21.41 19.74 15.07
N ASN A 26 -20.37 20.57 15.20
CA ASN A 26 -19.15 20.20 15.93
C ASN A 26 -19.34 20.02 17.44
N GLN A 27 -20.43 20.53 18.00
CA GLN A 27 -20.79 20.36 19.42
C GLN A 27 -21.62 19.09 19.65
N VAL A 28 -22.19 18.52 18.59
CA VAL A 28 -22.95 17.26 18.64
C VAL A 28 -21.98 16.10 18.51
N GLN A 29 -21.71 15.43 19.62
CA GLN A 29 -20.80 14.29 19.65
C GLN A 29 -21.60 12.97 19.56
N LEU A 30 -21.77 12.49 18.33
CA LEU A 30 -22.30 11.17 18.06
C LEU A 30 -21.15 10.17 17.90
N GLN A 31 -21.31 8.99 18.49
CA GLN A 31 -20.38 7.86 18.37
C GLN A 31 -21.14 6.56 18.26
N LYS A 32 -20.51 5.49 17.76
CA LYS A 32 -21.11 4.15 17.77
C LYS A 32 -21.40 3.72 19.21
N THR A 33 -22.58 3.14 19.44
CA THR A 33 -22.94 2.58 20.74
C THR A 33 -22.02 1.39 21.06
N LYS A 34 -21.55 1.31 22.30
CA LYS A 34 -20.73 0.18 22.74
C LYS A 34 -21.54 -1.12 22.72
N LYS A 35 -20.88 -2.24 22.39
CA LYS A 35 -21.51 -3.56 22.20
C LYS A 35 -22.33 -4.06 23.40
N GLU A 36 -21.99 -3.62 24.61
CA GLU A 36 -22.72 -3.97 25.84
C GLU A 36 -24.04 -3.22 26.03
N PHE A 37 -24.34 -2.22 25.19
CA PHE A 37 -25.56 -1.41 25.29
C PHE A 37 -26.41 -1.53 24.02
N LYS A 38 -27.73 -1.51 24.20
CA LYS A 38 -28.70 -1.49 23.09
C LYS A 38 -28.66 -0.13 22.39
N GLY A 39 -28.61 -0.13 21.06
CA GLY A 39 -28.63 1.05 20.20
C GLY A 39 -27.52 1.04 19.15
N HIS A 40 -27.58 1.94 18.20
CA HIS A 40 -26.62 2.09 17.08
C HIS A 40 -25.71 3.31 17.27
N LEU A 41 -26.30 4.44 17.73
CA LEU A 41 -25.59 5.70 17.94
C LEU A 41 -25.77 6.17 19.38
N THR A 42 -24.71 6.70 19.96
CA THR A 42 -24.73 7.30 21.31
C THR A 42 -24.41 8.80 21.20
N LEU A 43 -25.33 9.62 21.71
CA LEU A 43 -25.08 11.04 21.92
C LEU A 43 -24.47 11.30 23.30
N VAL A 44 -23.37 12.03 23.34
CA VAL A 44 -22.78 12.55 24.57
C VAL A 44 -23.48 13.86 24.95
N VAL A 45 -24.30 13.85 26.00
CA VAL A 45 -25.12 15.03 26.34
C VAL A 45 -24.43 16.05 27.24
N PHE A 46 -23.26 15.75 27.78
CA PHE A 46 -22.55 16.62 28.73
C PHE A 46 -22.29 18.04 28.21
N PRO A 47 -22.00 18.28 26.91
CA PRO A 47 -21.86 19.64 26.39
C PRO A 47 -23.12 20.52 26.53
N PHE A 48 -24.30 19.89 26.63
CA PHE A 48 -25.61 20.60 26.63
C PHE A 48 -26.15 20.90 28.04
N LEU A 49 -25.51 20.42 29.10
CA LEU A 49 -26.00 20.58 30.48
C LEU A 49 -26.11 22.05 30.93
N ARG A 50 -25.23 22.93 30.41
CA ARG A 50 -25.33 24.39 30.69
C ARG A 50 -26.57 25.03 30.07
N MET A 51 -27.07 24.45 28.98
CA MET A 51 -28.26 24.94 28.25
C MET A 51 -29.53 24.37 28.89
N SER A 52 -29.56 23.08 29.17
CA SER A 52 -30.72 22.41 29.80
C SER A 52 -30.92 22.79 31.26
N LYS A 53 -29.84 23.09 31.98
CA LYS A 53 -29.81 23.34 33.44
C LYS A 53 -30.38 22.17 34.25
N LYS A 54 -30.22 20.93 33.72
CA LYS A 54 -30.76 19.67 34.27
C LYS A 54 -29.63 18.65 34.44
N SER A 55 -29.94 17.53 35.08
CA SER A 55 -29.00 16.40 35.18
C SER A 55 -28.69 15.79 33.80
N PRO A 56 -27.58 15.09 33.65
CA PRO A 56 -27.26 14.38 32.41
C PRO A 56 -28.38 13.43 31.97
N GLU A 57 -28.96 12.67 32.91
CA GLU A 57 -30.01 11.72 32.62
C GLU A 57 -31.31 12.42 32.15
N GLN A 58 -31.70 13.51 32.82
CA GLN A 58 -32.86 14.30 32.42
C GLN A 58 -32.69 14.95 31.07
N THR A 59 -31.50 15.51 30.79
CA THR A 59 -31.19 16.11 29.51
C THR A 59 -31.20 15.08 28.37
N ALA A 60 -30.62 13.90 28.61
CA ALA A 60 -30.64 12.81 27.66
C ALA A 60 -32.06 12.30 27.39
N GLN A 61 -32.87 12.20 28.46
CA GLN A 61 -34.28 11.76 28.37
C GLN A 61 -35.10 12.71 27.48
N GLU A 62 -35.03 14.00 27.75
CA GLU A 62 -35.78 15.02 26.98
C GLU A 62 -35.38 15.08 25.52
N ILE A 63 -34.06 15.02 25.24
CA ILE A 63 -33.59 14.97 23.85
C ILE A 63 -34.05 13.69 23.17
N GLY A 64 -33.99 12.55 23.87
CA GLY A 64 -34.46 11.25 23.36
C GLY A 64 -35.96 11.26 23.04
N GLU A 65 -36.81 11.80 23.94
CA GLU A 65 -38.24 11.95 23.71
C GLU A 65 -38.55 12.86 22.55
N TYR A 66 -37.83 13.97 22.43
CA TYR A 66 -37.97 14.89 21.29
C TYR A 66 -37.63 14.17 19.98
N LEU A 67 -36.49 13.48 19.91
CA LEU A 67 -36.07 12.77 18.71
C LEU A 67 -37.05 11.67 18.32
N LEU A 68 -37.56 10.90 19.31
CA LEU A 68 -38.55 9.85 19.04
C LEU A 68 -39.84 10.39 18.42
N GLN A 69 -40.23 11.63 18.75
CA GLN A 69 -41.44 12.27 18.25
C GLN A 69 -41.25 12.98 16.90
N HIS A 70 -40.05 13.51 16.62
CA HIS A 70 -39.82 14.41 15.50
C HIS A 70 -38.85 13.86 14.43
N GLU A 71 -38.10 12.78 14.74
CA GLU A 71 -37.15 12.20 13.81
C GLU A 71 -37.51 10.73 13.49
N PRO A 72 -38.13 10.45 12.34
CA PRO A 72 -38.56 9.10 11.97
C PRO A 72 -37.41 8.06 11.90
N ALA A 73 -36.17 8.52 11.76
CA ALA A 73 -35.00 7.64 11.77
C ALA A 73 -34.71 7.06 13.16
N VAL A 74 -35.29 7.60 14.24
CA VAL A 74 -35.12 7.10 15.60
C VAL A 74 -36.32 6.23 15.97
N ALA A 75 -36.10 4.91 16.07
CA ALA A 75 -37.14 3.93 16.44
C ALA A 75 -37.30 3.78 17.96
N GLU A 76 -36.21 3.82 18.70
CA GLU A 76 -36.15 3.67 20.15
C GLU A 76 -34.97 4.45 20.72
N PHE A 77 -34.98 4.73 22.01
CA PHE A 77 -33.80 5.22 22.71
C PHE A 77 -33.73 4.65 24.14
N ASN A 78 -32.53 4.69 24.72
CA ASN A 78 -32.32 4.43 26.13
C ASN A 78 -31.26 5.37 26.70
N VAL A 79 -31.34 5.63 28.01
CA VAL A 79 -30.40 6.52 28.70
C VAL A 79 -29.61 5.71 29.73
N ILE A 80 -28.28 5.80 29.65
CA ILE A 80 -27.38 5.10 30.58
C ILE A 80 -26.34 6.10 31.07
N LYS A 81 -26.41 6.49 32.34
CA LYS A 81 -25.46 7.43 32.98
C LYS A 81 -25.23 8.75 32.17
N GLY A 82 -26.31 9.30 31.62
CA GLY A 82 -26.23 10.53 30.83
C GLY A 82 -25.76 10.35 29.38
N PHE A 83 -25.62 9.11 28.91
CA PHE A 83 -25.42 8.80 27.49
C PHE A 83 -26.77 8.42 26.87
N LEU A 84 -27.12 9.09 25.79
CA LEU A 84 -28.34 8.81 25.04
C LEU A 84 -28.02 7.86 23.88
N ASN A 85 -28.45 6.61 24.00
CA ASN A 85 -28.28 5.59 22.96
C ASN A 85 -29.53 5.56 22.08
N LEU A 86 -29.35 5.72 20.78
CA LEU A 86 -30.40 5.76 19.77
C LEU A 86 -30.40 4.47 18.95
N THR A 87 -31.59 3.87 18.78
CA THR A 87 -31.83 2.77 17.85
C THR A 87 -32.40 3.34 16.55
N ILE A 88 -31.72 3.07 15.45
CA ILE A 88 -32.13 3.56 14.12
C ILE A 88 -33.21 2.64 13.55
N ALA A 89 -34.23 3.20 12.90
CA ALA A 89 -35.30 2.46 12.30
C ALA A 89 -34.83 1.55 11.15
N CYS A 90 -35.39 0.33 11.03
CA CYS A 90 -35.04 -0.63 9.98
C CYS A 90 -35.15 -0.03 8.57
N ALA A 91 -36.17 0.79 8.32
CA ALA A 91 -36.38 1.46 7.05
C ALA A 91 -35.15 2.28 6.62
N CYS A 92 -34.49 2.97 7.55
CA CYS A 92 -33.30 3.78 7.27
C CYS A 92 -32.10 2.92 6.84
N TRP A 93 -31.95 1.73 7.42
CA TRP A 93 -30.89 0.79 7.01
C TRP A 93 -31.14 0.26 5.59
N ILE A 94 -32.39 -0.05 5.26
CA ILE A 94 -32.74 -0.52 3.93
C ILE A 94 -32.58 0.61 2.91
N ASP A 95 -32.97 1.83 3.21
CA ASP A 95 -32.75 3.00 2.34
C ASP A 95 -31.25 3.26 2.11
N LEU A 96 -30.43 3.11 3.15
CA LEU A 96 -29.00 3.21 3.04
C LEU A 96 -28.42 2.13 2.11
N LEU A 97 -28.86 0.87 2.28
CA LEU A 97 -28.45 -0.23 1.41
C LEU A 97 -28.90 0.00 -0.04
N ASN A 98 -30.12 0.46 -0.27
CA ASN A 98 -30.63 0.82 -1.58
C ASN A 98 -29.78 1.89 -2.26
N GLY A 99 -29.41 2.93 -1.51
CA GLY A 99 -28.51 3.98 -1.99
C GLY A 99 -27.13 3.46 -2.40
N ILE A 100 -26.57 2.52 -1.63
CA ILE A 100 -25.29 1.88 -1.92
C ILE A 100 -25.41 0.88 -3.08
N ASN A 101 -26.52 0.14 -3.17
CA ASN A 101 -26.77 -0.84 -4.22
C ASN A 101 -26.73 -0.20 -5.61
N GLY A 102 -27.33 0.99 -5.75
CA GLY A 102 -27.33 1.77 -6.99
C GLY A 102 -25.97 2.40 -7.39
N GLN A 103 -24.93 2.25 -6.56
CA GLN A 103 -23.60 2.83 -6.81
C GLN A 103 -22.55 1.74 -7.09
N PRO A 104 -22.19 1.48 -8.37
CA PRO A 104 -21.19 0.45 -8.71
C PRO A 104 -19.82 0.69 -8.07
N SER A 105 -19.42 1.96 -7.94
CA SER A 105 -18.12 2.40 -7.39
C SER A 105 -18.28 3.06 -6.01
N TYR A 106 -19.14 2.51 -5.16
CA TYR A 106 -19.35 3.06 -3.82
C TYR A 106 -18.04 3.18 -3.05
N GLY A 107 -17.81 4.32 -2.42
CA GLY A 107 -16.61 4.61 -1.63
C GLY A 107 -15.40 5.11 -2.43
N ILE A 108 -15.50 5.15 -3.75
CA ILE A 108 -14.44 5.63 -4.64
C ILE A 108 -14.77 7.04 -5.13
N VAL A 109 -13.84 7.97 -4.92
CA VAL A 109 -13.95 9.34 -5.46
C VAL A 109 -13.41 9.35 -6.89
N PRO A 110 -14.19 9.80 -7.88
CA PRO A 110 -13.75 9.83 -9.27
C PRO A 110 -12.61 10.84 -9.47
N VAL A 111 -11.65 10.48 -10.31
CA VAL A 111 -10.59 11.39 -10.77
C VAL A 111 -11.16 12.31 -11.84
N THR A 112 -10.89 13.62 -11.73
CA THR A 112 -11.32 14.67 -12.68
C THR A 112 -10.13 15.39 -13.29
N GLU A 113 -10.36 16.29 -14.22
CA GLU A 113 -9.29 17.13 -14.78
C GLU A 113 -8.62 18.02 -13.74
N GLN A 114 -9.38 18.47 -12.74
CA GLN A 114 -8.92 19.35 -11.65
C GLN A 114 -8.29 18.58 -10.49
N SER A 115 -8.31 17.24 -10.52
CA SER A 115 -7.71 16.42 -9.46
C SER A 115 -6.22 16.69 -9.36
N PRO A 116 -5.69 16.80 -8.12
CA PRO A 116 -4.26 17.00 -7.91
C PRO A 116 -3.47 15.77 -8.37
N LEU A 117 -2.25 16.01 -8.87
CA LEU A 117 -1.35 14.96 -9.30
C LEU A 117 -0.42 14.55 -8.15
N VAL A 118 -0.46 13.29 -7.81
CA VAL A 118 0.42 12.64 -6.84
C VAL A 118 1.38 11.72 -7.59
N MET A 119 2.67 11.93 -7.45
CA MET A 119 3.68 10.99 -7.94
C MET A 119 4.15 10.11 -6.79
N ILE A 120 4.21 8.81 -7.02
CA ILE A 120 4.61 7.81 -6.01
C ILE A 120 5.75 6.98 -6.56
N GLU A 121 6.91 7.07 -5.89
CA GLU A 121 8.09 6.26 -6.19
C GLU A 121 8.14 5.03 -5.30
N TYR A 122 8.35 3.86 -5.90
CA TYR A 122 8.62 2.62 -5.19
C TYR A 122 9.48 1.67 -6.04
N SER A 123 9.96 0.59 -5.44
CA SER A 123 10.90 -0.40 -5.93
C SER A 123 12.36 0.03 -5.83
N SER A 124 12.84 0.94 -6.67
CA SER A 124 14.22 1.50 -6.67
C SER A 124 15.32 0.43 -6.61
N PRO A 125 15.33 -0.56 -7.53
CA PRO A 125 16.25 -1.69 -7.47
C PRO A 125 17.63 -1.34 -8.03
N ASN A 126 18.64 -2.09 -7.59
CA ASN A 126 19.97 -2.08 -8.18
C ASN A 126 20.11 -3.20 -9.22
N THR A 127 20.68 -2.93 -10.37
CA THR A 127 20.79 -3.90 -11.47
C THR A 127 21.92 -4.93 -11.32
N ASN A 128 22.45 -5.10 -10.13
CA ASN A 128 23.48 -6.10 -9.82
C ASN A 128 22.95 -7.37 -9.14
N LYS A 129 21.64 -7.46 -8.91
CA LYS A 129 21.01 -8.60 -8.21
C LYS A 129 19.51 -8.64 -8.50
N PRO A 130 18.86 -9.83 -8.36
CA PRO A 130 17.42 -9.94 -8.46
C PRO A 130 16.68 -9.24 -7.29
N LEU A 131 15.36 -9.07 -7.45
CA LEU A 131 14.50 -8.58 -6.39
C LEU A 131 14.37 -9.61 -5.26
N HIS A 132 14.16 -9.15 -4.05
CA HIS A 132 14.04 -10.01 -2.86
C HIS A 132 12.84 -9.59 -2.00
N LEU A 133 12.55 -10.33 -0.93
CA LEU A 133 11.40 -10.10 -0.03
C LEU A 133 11.27 -8.63 0.43
N GLY A 134 12.39 -7.92 0.68
CA GLY A 134 12.37 -6.49 1.00
C GLY A 134 11.79 -5.63 -0.14
N HIS A 135 12.14 -5.97 -1.39
CA HIS A 135 11.56 -5.32 -2.57
C HIS A 135 10.08 -5.71 -2.74
N VAL A 136 9.70 -6.96 -2.44
CA VAL A 136 8.30 -7.39 -2.47
C VAL A 136 7.47 -6.49 -1.55
N ARG A 137 7.89 -6.30 -0.30
CA ARG A 137 7.19 -5.40 0.64
C ARG A 137 7.09 -3.98 0.11
N ASN A 138 8.19 -3.42 -0.37
CA ASN A 138 8.23 -2.07 -0.95
C ASN A 138 7.24 -1.91 -2.11
N ASN A 139 7.29 -2.83 -3.07
CA ASN A 139 6.44 -2.82 -4.25
C ASN A 139 4.95 -2.93 -3.91
N LEU A 140 4.59 -3.83 -2.99
CA LEU A 140 3.21 -4.03 -2.58
C LEU A 140 2.66 -2.80 -1.84
N LEU A 141 3.44 -2.20 -0.96
CA LEU A 141 3.06 -0.96 -0.26
C LEU A 141 2.89 0.20 -1.25
N GLY A 142 3.85 0.38 -2.16
CA GLY A 142 3.81 1.47 -3.15
C GLY A 142 2.65 1.33 -4.13
N TYR A 143 2.40 0.13 -4.63
CA TYR A 143 1.29 -0.15 -5.53
C TYR A 143 -0.07 0.07 -4.83
N SER A 144 -0.26 -0.53 -3.66
CA SER A 144 -1.51 -0.37 -2.90
C SER A 144 -1.76 1.10 -2.53
N LEU A 145 -0.72 1.81 -2.08
CA LEU A 145 -0.85 3.24 -1.81
C LEU A 145 -1.28 4.02 -3.06
N SER A 146 -0.73 3.67 -4.21
CA SER A 146 -1.10 4.30 -5.50
C SER A 146 -2.58 4.11 -5.82
N GLU A 147 -3.11 2.90 -5.66
CA GLU A 147 -4.52 2.60 -5.89
C GLU A 147 -5.43 3.30 -4.83
N ILE A 148 -5.02 3.36 -3.57
CA ILE A 148 -5.74 4.08 -2.51
C ILE A 148 -5.77 5.60 -2.79
N MET A 149 -4.66 6.20 -3.20
CA MET A 149 -4.63 7.63 -3.55
C MET A 149 -5.51 7.94 -4.76
N LYS A 150 -5.51 7.06 -5.76
CA LYS A 150 -6.41 7.15 -6.91
C LYS A 150 -7.88 7.02 -6.51
N ALA A 151 -8.21 6.08 -5.62
CA ALA A 151 -9.55 5.90 -5.07
C ALA A 151 -10.03 7.12 -4.25
N ASN A 152 -9.12 7.96 -3.78
CA ASN A 152 -9.39 9.23 -3.12
C ASN A 152 -9.43 10.43 -4.10
N GLY A 153 -9.56 10.19 -5.40
CA GLY A 153 -9.77 11.23 -6.41
C GLY A 153 -8.49 11.93 -6.87
N ASN A 154 -7.31 11.39 -6.62
CA ASN A 154 -6.06 11.94 -7.11
C ASN A 154 -5.70 11.35 -8.48
N LYS A 155 -5.12 12.16 -9.37
CA LYS A 155 -4.31 11.66 -10.48
C LYS A 155 -3.04 11.04 -9.89
N VAL A 156 -2.67 9.85 -10.33
CA VAL A 156 -1.49 9.17 -9.79
C VAL A 156 -0.54 8.81 -10.92
N VAL A 157 0.74 9.12 -10.74
CA VAL A 157 1.86 8.64 -11.57
C VAL A 157 2.72 7.73 -10.70
N LYS A 158 2.77 6.46 -11.06
CA LYS A 158 3.64 5.45 -10.44
C LYS A 158 5.01 5.51 -11.09
N THR A 159 6.05 5.71 -10.31
CA THR A 159 7.40 5.82 -10.82
C THR A 159 8.38 4.94 -10.06
N ASN A 160 9.49 4.66 -10.73
CA ASN A 160 10.59 3.87 -10.22
C ASN A 160 11.90 4.56 -10.64
N ILE A 161 12.93 4.49 -9.82
CA ILE A 161 14.29 4.81 -10.21
C ILE A 161 15.14 3.54 -10.18
N VAL A 162 15.72 3.20 -11.32
CA VAL A 162 16.57 2.02 -11.46
C VAL A 162 18.02 2.46 -11.29
N ASN A 163 18.70 1.87 -10.31
CA ASN A 163 20.11 2.14 -10.02
C ASN A 163 20.99 1.24 -10.91
N ASP A 164 21.22 1.69 -12.12
CA ASP A 164 21.87 0.96 -13.22
C ASP A 164 23.33 1.37 -13.46
N ARG A 165 23.91 2.19 -12.57
CA ARG A 165 25.31 2.63 -12.64
C ARG A 165 26.04 2.49 -11.31
N GLY A 166 27.35 2.64 -11.36
CA GLY A 166 28.20 2.68 -10.16
C GLY A 166 29.07 1.43 -10.01
N ILE A 167 29.86 1.42 -8.94
CA ILE A 167 30.90 0.40 -8.73
C ILE A 167 30.31 -1.02 -8.61
N HIS A 168 29.11 -1.17 -8.02
CA HIS A 168 28.49 -2.48 -7.85
C HIS A 168 28.08 -3.10 -9.19
N ILE A 169 27.65 -2.28 -10.14
CA ILE A 169 27.31 -2.72 -11.48
C ILE A 169 28.60 -3.14 -12.23
N CYS A 170 29.66 -2.33 -12.12
CA CYS A 170 30.97 -2.67 -12.69
C CYS A 170 31.56 -3.96 -12.12
N LYS A 171 31.30 -4.31 -10.86
CA LYS A 171 31.71 -5.59 -10.27
C LYS A 171 31.11 -6.78 -11.01
N SER A 172 29.81 -6.75 -11.29
CA SER A 172 29.12 -7.80 -12.06
C SER A 172 29.62 -7.86 -13.51
N MET A 173 29.80 -6.69 -14.14
CA MET A 173 30.31 -6.60 -15.52
C MET A 173 31.71 -7.20 -15.63
N LEU A 174 32.62 -6.84 -14.71
CA LEU A 174 33.99 -7.36 -14.70
C LEU A 174 34.02 -8.87 -14.46
N ALA A 175 33.21 -9.38 -13.52
CA ALA A 175 33.10 -10.81 -13.28
C ALA A 175 32.64 -11.58 -14.52
N TRP A 176 31.61 -11.08 -15.22
CA TRP A 176 31.13 -11.67 -16.46
C TRP A 176 32.24 -11.66 -17.53
N GLN A 177 32.93 -10.54 -17.68
CA GLN A 177 34.02 -10.40 -18.66
C GLN A 177 35.16 -11.38 -18.40
N LYS A 178 35.58 -11.57 -17.14
CA LYS A 178 36.67 -12.44 -16.74
C LYS A 178 36.33 -13.93 -16.73
N TRP A 179 35.14 -14.29 -16.32
CA TRP A 179 34.79 -15.70 -16.00
C TRP A 179 33.49 -16.16 -16.68
N GLY A 180 32.79 -15.29 -17.39
CA GLY A 180 31.49 -15.62 -17.98
C GLY A 180 31.58 -16.41 -19.30
N ASN A 181 32.74 -16.40 -19.97
CA ASN A 181 32.93 -17.09 -21.25
C ASN A 181 31.83 -16.82 -22.30
N GLY A 182 31.27 -15.60 -22.32
CA GLY A 182 30.22 -15.20 -23.25
C GLY A 182 28.83 -15.76 -22.94
N VAL A 183 28.57 -16.28 -21.73
CA VAL A 183 27.26 -16.81 -21.33
C VAL A 183 26.19 -15.69 -21.37
N THR A 184 25.00 -16.04 -21.87
CA THR A 184 23.82 -15.16 -21.91
C THR A 184 22.68 -15.79 -21.11
N PRO A 185 21.62 -15.06 -20.79
CA PRO A 185 20.43 -15.64 -20.14
C PRO A 185 19.88 -16.86 -20.88
N GLU A 186 19.82 -16.78 -22.21
CA GLU A 186 19.33 -17.87 -23.06
C GLU A 186 20.22 -19.12 -22.96
N THR A 187 21.56 -18.94 -23.06
CA THR A 187 22.51 -20.07 -23.00
C THR A 187 22.62 -20.67 -21.61
N ALA A 188 22.39 -19.87 -20.56
CA ALA A 188 22.35 -20.31 -19.17
C ALA A 188 20.99 -20.94 -18.78
N GLY A 189 19.94 -20.70 -19.57
CA GLY A 189 18.57 -21.06 -19.20
C GLY A 189 18.11 -20.34 -17.91
N LYS A 190 18.54 -19.10 -17.72
CA LYS A 190 18.36 -18.34 -16.48
C LYS A 190 17.92 -16.92 -16.75
N LYS A 191 17.02 -16.38 -15.93
CA LYS A 191 16.62 -14.97 -15.99
C LYS A 191 17.82 -14.05 -15.87
N GLY A 192 17.78 -12.92 -16.59
CA GLY A 192 18.92 -11.99 -16.70
C GLY A 192 19.37 -11.40 -15.36
N ASP A 193 18.45 -10.99 -14.51
CA ASP A 193 18.75 -10.45 -13.17
C ASP A 193 19.39 -11.50 -12.25
N HIS A 194 18.93 -12.76 -12.33
CA HIS A 194 19.53 -13.89 -11.60
C HIS A 194 20.94 -14.20 -12.13
N LEU A 195 21.14 -14.22 -13.45
CA LEU A 195 22.46 -14.45 -14.04
C LEU A 195 23.46 -13.37 -13.60
N ILE A 196 23.06 -12.10 -13.65
CA ILE A 196 23.91 -10.99 -13.21
C ILE A 196 24.17 -11.04 -11.70
N GLY A 197 23.18 -11.45 -10.91
CA GLY A 197 23.32 -11.69 -9.48
C GLY A 197 24.39 -12.75 -9.17
N ASP A 198 24.45 -13.84 -9.94
CA ASP A 198 25.48 -14.87 -9.80
C ASP A 198 26.90 -14.29 -10.03
N PHE A 199 27.07 -13.44 -11.04
CA PHE A 199 28.35 -12.76 -11.30
C PHE A 199 28.70 -11.75 -10.22
N TYR A 200 27.72 -11.09 -9.61
CA TYR A 200 27.98 -10.23 -8.45
C TYR A 200 28.50 -11.03 -7.24
N VAL A 201 27.90 -12.19 -6.97
CA VAL A 201 28.34 -13.11 -5.92
C VAL A 201 29.71 -13.68 -6.24
N LEU A 202 29.96 -14.07 -7.49
CA LEU A 202 31.27 -14.57 -7.95
C LEU A 202 32.36 -13.50 -7.73
N PHE A 203 32.12 -12.25 -8.12
CA PHE A 203 33.04 -11.14 -7.85
C PHE A 203 33.34 -11.03 -6.36
N SER A 204 32.31 -11.05 -5.52
CA SER A 204 32.46 -10.91 -4.07
C SER A 204 33.31 -12.05 -3.48
N ASN A 205 33.13 -13.28 -3.96
CA ASN A 205 33.93 -14.44 -3.52
C ASN A 205 35.40 -14.32 -3.98
N LYS A 206 35.63 -13.92 -5.22
CA LYS A 206 36.99 -13.69 -5.74
C LYS A 206 37.71 -12.55 -5.01
N LEU A 207 36.98 -11.48 -4.69
CA LEU A 207 37.52 -10.38 -3.88
C LEU A 207 37.88 -10.85 -2.47
N LYS A 208 37.06 -11.68 -1.82
CA LYS A 208 37.38 -12.26 -0.50
C LYS A 208 38.64 -13.12 -0.55
N GLU A 209 38.82 -13.95 -1.59
CA GLU A 209 40.02 -14.75 -1.80
C GLU A 209 41.28 -13.87 -1.91
N GLU A 210 41.18 -12.79 -2.71
CA GLU A 210 42.29 -11.87 -2.93
C GLU A 210 42.62 -11.03 -1.69
N THR A 211 41.64 -10.49 -0.99
CA THR A 211 41.85 -9.70 0.23
C THR A 211 42.38 -10.56 1.37
N ALA A 212 41.91 -11.80 1.55
CA ALA A 212 42.45 -12.73 2.53
C ALA A 212 43.96 -12.99 2.32
N ALA A 213 44.40 -13.10 1.07
CA ALA A 213 45.81 -13.25 0.76
C ALA A 213 46.66 -11.99 1.10
N LEU A 214 46.05 -10.80 1.02
CA LEU A 214 46.70 -9.54 1.39
C LEU A 214 46.70 -9.32 2.92
N GLU A 215 45.60 -9.67 3.59
CA GLU A 215 45.52 -9.65 5.06
C GLU A 215 46.55 -10.61 5.70
N ALA A 216 46.76 -11.77 5.09
CA ALA A 216 47.82 -12.72 5.54
C ALA A 216 49.24 -12.14 5.42
N LYS A 217 49.42 -11.08 4.63
CA LYS A 217 50.70 -10.33 4.54
C LYS A 217 50.76 -9.14 5.50
N GLY A 218 49.77 -8.99 6.39
CA GLY A 218 49.76 -7.99 7.46
C GLY A 218 48.97 -6.72 7.16
N MET A 219 48.20 -6.66 6.09
CA MET A 219 47.30 -5.53 5.80
C MET A 219 46.02 -5.60 6.63
N THR A 220 45.46 -4.45 6.99
CA THR A 220 44.10 -4.39 7.52
C THR A 220 43.10 -4.74 6.40
N LYS A 221 41.87 -5.05 6.76
CA LYS A 221 40.81 -5.36 5.78
C LYS A 221 40.58 -4.20 4.79
N GLU A 222 40.55 -2.97 5.29
CA GLU A 222 40.38 -1.77 4.47
C GLU A 222 41.58 -1.56 3.53
N GLU A 223 42.82 -1.74 4.01
CA GLU A 223 44.02 -1.66 3.19
C GLU A 223 44.06 -2.76 2.13
N ALA A 224 43.68 -3.98 2.45
CA ALA A 224 43.60 -5.10 1.53
C ALA A 224 42.56 -4.86 0.42
N GLU A 225 41.38 -4.36 0.78
CA GLU A 225 40.35 -4.00 -0.23
C GLU A 225 40.78 -2.82 -1.10
N ALA A 226 41.44 -1.81 -0.53
CA ALA A 226 41.98 -0.67 -1.28
C ALA A 226 43.11 -1.08 -2.24
N ALA A 227 43.96 -2.02 -1.85
CA ALA A 227 45.09 -2.52 -2.63
C ALA A 227 44.72 -3.66 -3.60
N SER A 228 43.49 -4.17 -3.55
CA SER A 228 43.03 -5.27 -4.41
C SER A 228 43.12 -4.92 -5.89
N PRO A 229 43.85 -5.68 -6.71
CA PRO A 229 43.85 -5.53 -8.17
C PRO A 229 42.47 -5.65 -8.78
N LEU A 230 41.62 -6.57 -8.28
CA LEU A 230 40.27 -6.76 -8.76
C LEU A 230 39.39 -5.53 -8.52
N MET A 231 39.53 -4.89 -7.36
CA MET A 231 38.85 -3.63 -7.07
C MET A 231 39.40 -2.46 -7.91
N ALA A 232 40.71 -2.43 -8.19
CA ALA A 232 41.30 -1.43 -9.06
C ALA A 232 40.75 -1.53 -10.50
N GLU A 233 40.61 -2.74 -11.04
CA GLU A 233 39.99 -2.97 -12.36
C GLU A 233 38.52 -2.54 -12.37
N ALA A 234 37.76 -2.83 -11.33
CA ALA A 234 36.34 -2.41 -11.23
C ALA A 234 36.22 -0.87 -11.20
N ARG A 235 37.11 -0.18 -10.46
CA ARG A 235 37.16 1.30 -10.44
C ARG A 235 37.58 1.89 -11.79
N ASP A 236 38.52 1.23 -12.49
CA ASP A 236 38.91 1.63 -13.83
C ASP A 236 37.77 1.48 -14.84
N MET A 237 37.01 0.38 -14.74
CA MET A 237 35.82 0.17 -15.57
C MET A 237 34.77 1.27 -15.33
N LEU A 238 34.55 1.70 -14.09
CA LEU A 238 33.65 2.80 -13.76
C LEU A 238 34.13 4.12 -14.37
N ARG A 239 35.44 4.44 -14.29
CA ARG A 239 36.02 5.63 -14.90
C ARG A 239 35.86 5.62 -16.42
N LYS A 240 36.08 4.48 -17.08
CA LYS A 240 35.85 4.29 -18.51
C LYS A 240 34.37 4.48 -18.87
N TRP A 241 33.46 3.93 -18.07
CA TRP A 241 32.04 4.14 -18.28
C TRP A 241 31.64 5.63 -18.20
N GLU A 242 32.17 6.37 -17.21
CA GLU A 242 31.94 7.80 -17.05
C GLU A 242 32.56 8.64 -18.18
N ALA A 243 33.71 8.20 -18.68
CA ALA A 243 34.39 8.82 -19.84
C ALA A 243 33.72 8.51 -21.19
N GLY A 244 32.69 7.64 -21.21
CA GLY A 244 31.98 7.29 -22.45
C GLY A 244 32.70 6.25 -23.31
N ASP A 245 33.56 5.42 -22.73
CA ASP A 245 34.24 4.33 -23.43
C ASP A 245 33.21 3.40 -24.12
N LYS A 246 33.37 3.21 -25.43
CA LYS A 246 32.38 2.53 -26.26
C LYS A 246 32.22 1.05 -25.90
N GLU A 247 33.31 0.36 -25.57
CA GLU A 247 33.29 -1.07 -25.25
C GLU A 247 32.64 -1.30 -23.90
N VAL A 248 33.01 -0.50 -22.88
CA VAL A 248 32.45 -0.58 -21.53
C VAL A 248 30.95 -0.20 -21.55
N ARG A 249 30.57 0.82 -22.33
CA ARG A 249 29.16 1.21 -22.49
C ARG A 249 28.35 0.14 -23.19
N ALA A 250 28.86 -0.51 -24.22
CA ALA A 250 28.19 -1.60 -24.92
C ALA A 250 27.96 -2.82 -23.98
N LEU A 251 28.97 -3.19 -23.20
CA LEU A 251 28.87 -4.24 -22.22
C LEU A 251 27.83 -3.91 -21.15
N TRP A 252 27.87 -2.70 -20.61
CA TRP A 252 26.92 -2.18 -19.63
C TRP A 252 25.49 -2.21 -20.17
N GLU A 253 25.25 -1.73 -21.38
CA GLU A 253 23.93 -1.72 -22.02
C GLU A 253 23.38 -3.14 -22.20
N MET A 254 24.21 -4.04 -22.74
CA MET A 254 23.83 -5.44 -22.92
C MET A 254 23.40 -6.10 -21.60
N MET A 255 24.21 -6.00 -20.56
CA MET A 255 23.96 -6.65 -19.28
C MET A 255 22.78 -6.03 -18.53
N ASN A 256 22.64 -4.70 -18.54
CA ASN A 256 21.49 -4.04 -17.92
C ASN A 256 20.17 -4.37 -18.64
N ASN A 257 20.16 -4.50 -19.96
CA ASN A 257 18.96 -4.93 -20.70
C ASN A 257 18.50 -6.33 -20.27
N TRP A 258 19.42 -7.25 -19.96
CA TRP A 258 19.05 -8.54 -19.38
C TRP A 258 18.39 -8.39 -18.01
N VAL A 259 18.89 -7.51 -17.16
CA VAL A 259 18.32 -7.25 -15.83
C VAL A 259 16.96 -6.57 -15.94
N TYR A 260 16.81 -5.58 -16.82
CA TYR A 260 15.51 -4.90 -17.02
C TYR A 260 14.42 -5.89 -17.46
N ALA A 261 14.73 -6.78 -18.40
CA ALA A 261 13.81 -7.84 -18.81
C ALA A 261 13.45 -8.76 -17.65
N GLY A 262 14.42 -9.14 -16.81
CA GLY A 262 14.18 -9.95 -15.61
C GLY A 262 13.30 -9.23 -14.59
N PHE A 263 13.52 -7.97 -14.33
CA PHE A 263 12.66 -7.17 -13.44
C PHE A 263 11.23 -7.05 -13.96
N ASP A 264 11.04 -6.88 -15.26
CA ASP A 264 9.72 -6.81 -15.87
C ASP A 264 8.92 -8.11 -15.66
N GLU A 265 9.57 -9.27 -15.74
CA GLU A 265 8.93 -10.56 -15.43
C GLU A 265 8.49 -10.63 -13.97
N THR A 266 9.37 -10.24 -13.04
CA THR A 266 9.04 -10.22 -11.61
C THR A 266 7.89 -9.26 -11.31
N TYR A 267 7.89 -8.04 -11.88
CA TYR A 267 6.80 -7.08 -11.70
C TYR A 267 5.47 -7.60 -12.24
N LYS A 268 5.48 -8.24 -13.42
CA LYS A 268 4.28 -8.87 -13.99
C LYS A 268 3.73 -9.98 -13.10
N MET A 269 4.60 -10.86 -12.59
CA MET A 269 4.21 -11.92 -11.65
C MET A 269 3.60 -11.32 -10.38
N MET A 270 4.24 -10.28 -9.82
CA MET A 270 3.76 -9.59 -8.62
C MET A 270 2.48 -8.78 -8.87
N GLY A 271 2.15 -8.45 -10.13
CA GLY A 271 1.02 -7.62 -10.49
C GLY A 271 1.22 -6.14 -10.13
N VAL A 272 2.46 -5.65 -10.21
CA VAL A 272 2.79 -4.23 -10.05
C VAL A 272 3.32 -3.65 -11.36
N ASN A 273 3.17 -2.35 -11.55
CA ASN A 273 3.60 -1.67 -12.77
C ASN A 273 3.97 -0.21 -12.50
N PHE A 274 4.57 0.45 -13.48
CA PHE A 274 5.01 1.83 -13.44
C PHE A 274 4.55 2.58 -14.69
N ASP A 275 4.18 3.84 -14.50
CA ASP A 275 3.82 4.74 -15.61
C ASP A 275 5.08 5.39 -16.22
N LYS A 276 6.11 5.60 -15.40
CA LYS A 276 7.39 6.16 -15.81
C LYS A 276 8.54 5.52 -15.03
N ILE A 277 9.58 5.12 -15.73
CA ILE A 277 10.82 4.63 -15.12
C ILE A 277 11.93 5.65 -15.38
N TYR A 278 12.65 6.01 -14.31
CA TYR A 278 13.88 6.80 -14.38
C TYR A 278 15.08 5.89 -14.16
N TYR A 279 16.21 6.24 -14.79
CA TYR A 279 17.45 5.49 -14.68
C TYR A 279 18.55 6.40 -14.12
N GLU A 280 19.26 5.93 -13.11
CA GLU A 280 20.33 6.71 -12.48
C GLU A 280 21.40 7.13 -13.50
N SER A 281 21.69 6.27 -14.48
CA SER A 281 22.60 6.56 -15.59
C SER A 281 22.21 7.81 -16.41
N GLN A 282 20.95 8.22 -16.38
CA GLN A 282 20.42 9.39 -17.07
C GLN A 282 20.25 10.59 -16.14
N THR A 283 19.95 10.37 -14.85
CA THR A 283 19.58 11.44 -13.92
C THR A 283 20.75 12.02 -13.13
N TYR A 284 21.87 11.31 -13.02
CA TYR A 284 22.97 11.66 -12.11
C TYR A 284 23.67 12.98 -12.43
N LEU A 285 23.63 13.44 -13.70
CA LEU A 285 24.25 14.72 -14.11
C LEU A 285 23.37 15.93 -13.84
N GLU A 286 22.05 15.75 -13.78
CA GLU A 286 21.07 16.85 -13.65
C GLU A 286 21.18 17.58 -12.30
N GLY A 287 21.50 16.88 -11.26
CA GLY A 287 21.62 17.43 -9.91
C GLY A 287 22.74 18.43 -9.75
N LYS A 288 23.85 18.24 -10.45
CA LYS A 288 25.00 19.16 -10.40
C LYS A 288 24.62 20.55 -10.87
N GLY A 289 23.90 20.65 -11.99
CA GLY A 289 23.42 21.94 -12.52
C GLY A 289 22.52 22.66 -11.53
N LYS A 290 21.61 21.94 -10.88
CA LYS A 290 20.68 22.49 -9.90
C LYS A 290 21.38 22.97 -8.61
N VAL A 291 22.40 22.23 -8.17
CA VAL A 291 23.25 22.66 -7.02
C VAL A 291 24.06 23.91 -7.35
N LEU A 292 24.62 24.01 -8.56
CA LEU A 292 25.34 25.22 -8.98
C LEU A 292 24.40 26.43 -9.11
N GLU A 293 23.17 26.25 -9.61
CA GLU A 293 22.13 27.28 -9.59
C GLU A 293 21.83 27.77 -8.17
N GLY A 294 21.72 26.83 -7.20
CA GLY A 294 21.53 27.15 -5.79
C GLY A 294 22.73 27.89 -5.18
N LEU A 295 23.95 27.59 -5.63
CA LEU A 295 25.16 28.30 -5.23
C LEU A 295 25.14 29.75 -5.76
N ASP A 296 24.81 29.95 -7.03
CA ASP A 296 24.71 31.27 -7.65
C ASP A 296 23.63 32.16 -6.99
N LYS A 297 22.54 31.54 -6.52
CA LYS A 297 21.46 32.21 -5.77
C LYS A 297 21.78 32.44 -4.29
N GLY A 298 22.94 32.01 -3.79
CA GLY A 298 23.34 32.12 -2.40
C GLY A 298 22.57 31.21 -1.43
N ILE A 299 21.88 30.19 -1.95
CA ILE A 299 21.20 29.14 -1.16
C ILE A 299 22.23 28.19 -0.56
N PHE A 300 23.27 27.89 -1.33
CA PHE A 300 24.40 27.04 -0.96
C PHE A 300 25.69 27.88 -0.93
N TYR A 301 26.74 27.34 -0.34
CA TYR A 301 28.02 28.00 -0.25
C TYR A 301 29.19 27.07 -0.60
N ARG A 302 30.30 27.68 -0.99
CA ARG A 302 31.53 26.95 -1.34
C ARG A 302 32.54 27.08 -0.20
N ARG A 303 33.15 25.97 0.18
CA ARG A 303 34.28 25.94 1.12
C ARG A 303 35.60 26.24 0.39
N GLU A 304 36.66 26.51 1.17
CA GLU A 304 38.00 26.80 0.65
C GLU A 304 38.59 25.66 -0.19
N ASP A 305 38.25 24.43 0.11
CA ASP A 305 38.66 23.25 -0.66
C ASP A 305 37.93 23.09 -2.02
N GLY A 306 36.97 23.98 -2.31
CA GLY A 306 36.18 23.98 -3.54
C GLY A 306 34.89 23.18 -3.45
N SER A 307 34.63 22.43 -2.34
CA SER A 307 33.40 21.68 -2.14
C SER A 307 32.18 22.58 -1.92
N VAL A 308 30.99 22.13 -2.31
CA VAL A 308 29.73 22.89 -2.16
C VAL A 308 28.87 22.26 -1.08
N TRP A 309 28.37 23.09 -0.19
CA TRP A 309 27.64 22.69 1.01
C TRP A 309 26.32 23.46 1.16
N ALA A 310 25.35 22.83 1.80
CA ALA A 310 24.13 23.47 2.31
C ALA A 310 24.22 23.62 3.82
N ASP A 311 23.97 24.84 4.32
CA ASP A 311 23.79 25.11 5.75
C ASP A 311 22.33 24.86 6.14
N LEU A 312 22.10 23.82 6.92
CA LEU A 312 20.79 23.43 7.44
C LEU A 312 20.70 23.63 8.97
N THR A 313 21.65 24.33 9.58
CA THR A 313 21.70 24.53 11.03
C THR A 313 20.49 25.30 11.56
N LYS A 314 19.93 26.22 10.77
CA LYS A 314 18.67 26.92 11.09
C LYS A 314 17.44 26.03 11.04
N ASP A 315 17.54 24.89 10.33
CA ASP A 315 16.51 23.88 10.24
C ASP A 315 16.69 22.77 11.31
N GLY A 316 17.69 22.93 12.21
CA GLY A 316 18.02 21.99 13.28
C GLY A 316 18.78 20.74 12.80
N LEU A 317 19.42 20.83 11.63
CA LEU A 317 20.19 19.75 11.02
C LEU A 317 21.66 20.17 10.83
N ASP A 318 22.50 19.19 10.47
CA ASP A 318 23.90 19.45 10.15
C ASP A 318 24.05 20.04 8.74
N GLU A 319 25.20 20.68 8.49
CA GLU A 319 25.62 21.07 7.15
C GLU A 319 25.74 19.83 6.24
N LYS A 320 25.34 19.96 4.98
CA LYS A 320 25.33 18.85 4.01
C LYS A 320 26.23 19.14 2.82
N LEU A 321 27.13 18.21 2.57
CA LEU A 321 27.94 18.18 1.34
C LEU A 321 27.02 17.88 0.14
N LEU A 322 27.13 18.68 -0.90
CA LEU A 322 26.40 18.52 -2.17
C LEU A 322 27.33 18.21 -3.34
N LEU A 323 28.48 18.87 -3.40
CA LEU A 323 29.52 18.54 -4.38
C LEU A 323 30.87 18.42 -3.68
N ARG A 324 31.64 17.40 -4.03
CA ARG A 324 33.02 17.22 -3.52
C ARG A 324 33.94 18.28 -4.10
N ALA A 325 35.14 18.40 -3.55
CA ALA A 325 36.18 19.36 -3.99
C ALA A 325 36.53 19.21 -5.49
N ASP A 326 36.49 17.99 -6.02
CA ASP A 326 36.68 17.68 -7.44
C ASP A 326 35.44 17.96 -8.31
N GLY A 327 34.37 18.47 -7.73
CA GLY A 327 33.11 18.79 -8.40
C GLY A 327 32.22 17.57 -8.68
N THR A 328 32.50 16.39 -8.11
CA THR A 328 31.66 15.20 -8.25
C THR A 328 30.45 15.24 -7.31
N SER A 329 29.35 14.68 -7.79
CA SER A 329 28.08 14.62 -7.05
C SER A 329 28.09 13.57 -5.93
N VAL A 330 27.31 13.82 -4.89
CA VAL A 330 26.94 12.83 -3.86
C VAL A 330 25.51 12.35 -4.07
N TYR A 331 25.06 11.34 -3.33
CA TYR A 331 23.69 10.79 -3.46
C TYR A 331 22.59 11.87 -3.34
N MET A 332 22.72 12.80 -2.40
CA MET A 332 21.78 13.91 -2.25
C MET A 332 21.65 14.77 -3.53
N THR A 333 22.75 15.02 -4.20
CA THR A 333 22.77 15.75 -5.48
C THR A 333 22.04 14.99 -6.58
N GLN A 334 22.20 13.68 -6.62
CA GLN A 334 21.54 12.82 -7.60
C GLN A 334 20.01 12.85 -7.38
N ASP A 335 19.56 12.80 -6.12
CA ASP A 335 18.14 12.87 -5.78
C ASP A 335 17.51 14.22 -6.14
N ILE A 336 18.25 15.33 -5.95
CA ILE A 336 17.84 16.66 -6.42
C ILE A 336 17.67 16.67 -7.94
N GLY A 337 18.60 16.05 -8.67
CA GLY A 337 18.53 15.93 -10.13
C GLY A 337 17.33 15.12 -10.61
N THR A 338 17.08 14.00 -9.97
CA THR A 338 15.91 13.17 -10.27
C THR A 338 14.61 13.90 -9.97
N ALA A 339 14.54 14.64 -8.85
CA ALA A 339 13.39 15.47 -8.51
C ALA A 339 13.13 16.57 -9.56
N LYS A 340 14.20 17.22 -10.05
CA LYS A 340 14.11 18.20 -11.13
C LYS A 340 13.46 17.61 -12.38
N LEU A 341 13.98 16.47 -12.86
CA LEU A 341 13.45 15.82 -14.07
C LEU A 341 11.98 15.43 -13.91
N ARG A 342 11.60 14.94 -12.75
CA ARG A 342 10.19 14.59 -12.44
C ARG A 342 9.28 15.80 -12.49
N PHE A 343 9.73 16.93 -11.94
CA PHE A 343 8.98 18.17 -11.97
C PHE A 343 8.88 18.76 -13.39
N ASP A 344 9.93 18.59 -14.21
CA ASP A 344 9.90 18.98 -15.62
C ASP A 344 8.93 18.10 -16.44
N ASP A 345 8.87 16.81 -16.15
CA ASP A 345 7.99 15.86 -16.84
C ASP A 345 6.50 15.97 -16.43
N TYR A 346 6.22 16.33 -15.16
CA TYR A 346 4.85 16.33 -14.60
C TYR A 346 4.59 17.52 -13.67
N PRO A 347 3.37 18.08 -13.70
CA PRO A 347 2.95 19.13 -12.75
C PRO A 347 2.60 18.50 -11.38
N ILE A 348 3.61 18.12 -10.62
CA ILE A 348 3.47 17.38 -9.36
C ILE A 348 2.97 18.30 -8.26
N ASN A 349 1.83 17.94 -7.64
CA ASN A 349 1.31 18.60 -6.42
C ASN A 349 1.84 17.96 -5.14
N LYS A 350 2.06 16.63 -5.17
CA LYS A 350 2.60 15.88 -4.03
C LYS A 350 3.51 14.77 -4.53
N MET A 351 4.70 14.66 -3.94
CA MET A 351 5.65 13.58 -4.18
C MET A 351 5.73 12.66 -2.96
N ILE A 352 5.54 11.36 -3.17
CA ILE A 352 5.63 10.33 -2.13
C ILE A 352 6.75 9.36 -2.50
N TYR A 353 7.71 9.20 -1.59
CA TYR A 353 8.79 8.23 -1.69
C TYR A 353 8.52 7.06 -0.74
N VAL A 354 8.34 5.86 -1.29
CA VAL A 354 8.15 4.62 -0.53
C VAL A 354 9.51 4.00 -0.27
N VAL A 355 10.10 4.31 0.88
CA VAL A 355 11.47 3.90 1.23
C VAL A 355 11.53 3.47 2.70
N GLY A 356 12.40 2.53 3.04
CA GLY A 356 12.58 2.05 4.39
C GLY A 356 12.96 3.13 5.40
N ASN A 357 12.63 2.91 6.67
CA ASN A 357 12.82 3.86 7.76
C ASN A 357 14.30 4.22 8.05
N GLU A 358 15.24 3.46 7.53
CA GLU A 358 16.68 3.75 7.63
C GLU A 358 17.05 5.06 6.91
N GLN A 359 16.22 5.55 5.97
CA GLN A 359 16.44 6.74 5.17
C GLN A 359 15.69 7.99 5.68
N ASN A 360 15.10 7.95 6.88
CA ASN A 360 14.30 9.08 7.41
C ASN A 360 15.07 10.40 7.39
N TYR A 361 16.31 10.40 7.85
CA TYR A 361 17.14 11.60 7.87
C TYR A 361 17.45 12.13 6.47
N HIS A 362 17.74 11.24 5.52
CA HIS A 362 18.03 11.58 4.13
C HIS A 362 16.85 12.33 3.47
N PHE A 363 15.61 11.81 3.63
CA PHE A 363 14.42 12.44 3.05
C PHE A 363 14.01 13.74 3.75
N GLN A 364 14.28 13.87 5.06
CA GLN A 364 14.13 15.15 5.76
C GLN A 364 15.03 16.22 5.15
N VAL A 365 16.30 15.90 4.92
CA VAL A 365 17.25 16.81 4.27
C VAL A 365 16.80 17.13 2.84
N LEU A 366 16.43 16.12 2.06
CA LEU A 366 15.99 16.30 0.67
C LEU A 366 14.77 17.24 0.58
N SER A 367 13.78 17.06 1.44
CA SER A 367 12.59 17.92 1.49
C SER A 367 12.95 19.40 1.70
N ILE A 368 13.84 19.68 2.65
CA ILE A 368 14.30 21.04 2.94
C ILE A 368 15.07 21.64 1.76
N LEU A 369 15.95 20.86 1.15
CA LEU A 369 16.74 21.31 0.00
C LEU A 369 15.87 21.62 -1.23
N LEU A 370 14.89 20.78 -1.52
CA LEU A 370 13.94 21.01 -2.61
C LEU A 370 13.09 22.25 -2.38
N ASP A 371 12.62 22.48 -1.14
CA ASP A 371 11.89 23.70 -0.78
C ASP A 371 12.76 24.96 -0.96
N LYS A 372 14.00 24.93 -0.45
CA LYS A 372 14.97 26.03 -0.62
C LYS A 372 15.29 26.32 -2.10
N LEU A 373 15.30 25.29 -2.94
CA LEU A 373 15.52 25.42 -4.40
C LEU A 373 14.25 25.86 -5.16
N GLY A 374 13.11 26.01 -4.48
CA GLY A 374 11.87 26.54 -5.03
C GLY A 374 10.99 25.51 -5.74
N PHE A 375 11.14 24.22 -5.45
CA PHE A 375 10.21 23.20 -5.92
C PHE A 375 8.88 23.29 -5.17
N GLU A 376 7.77 23.39 -5.89
CA GLU A 376 6.42 23.53 -5.29
C GLU A 376 6.06 22.38 -4.34
N PHE A 377 6.46 21.16 -4.67
CA PHE A 377 6.22 20.01 -3.83
C PHE A 377 7.25 19.81 -2.70
N GLY A 378 8.28 20.63 -2.59
CA GLY A 378 9.34 20.46 -1.58
C GLY A 378 8.79 20.31 -0.18
N LYS A 379 7.90 21.23 0.27
CA LYS A 379 7.19 21.12 1.54
C LYS A 379 6.15 20.00 1.60
N GLY A 380 5.61 19.59 0.47
CA GLY A 380 4.65 18.50 0.32
C GLY A 380 5.28 17.14 0.09
N LEU A 381 6.61 17.04 0.10
CA LEU A 381 7.30 15.76 -0.02
C LEU A 381 6.95 14.87 1.17
N VAL A 382 6.53 13.65 0.87
CA VAL A 382 6.21 12.63 1.86
C VAL A 382 7.20 11.50 1.75
N HIS A 383 7.95 11.24 2.80
CA HIS A 383 8.64 9.98 2.98
C HIS A 383 7.66 9.00 3.61
N PHE A 384 7.09 8.10 2.78
CA PHE A 384 6.34 6.96 3.28
C PHE A 384 7.35 5.95 3.83
N SER A 385 7.69 6.16 5.10
CA SER A 385 8.66 5.38 5.84
C SER A 385 8.04 4.07 6.32
N TYR A 386 8.60 2.93 5.93
CA TYR A 386 8.11 1.63 6.35
C TYR A 386 9.16 0.81 7.08
N GLY A 387 8.69 -0.09 7.97
CA GLY A 387 9.55 -1.00 8.73
C GLY A 387 10.03 -2.18 7.88
N MET A 388 11.05 -2.87 8.37
CA MET A 388 11.69 -3.99 7.67
C MET A 388 10.83 -5.25 7.71
N VAL A 389 11.01 -6.13 6.72
CA VAL A 389 10.45 -7.48 6.70
C VAL A 389 11.58 -8.49 6.91
N GLU A 390 11.31 -9.46 7.77
CA GLU A 390 12.23 -10.53 8.13
C GLU A 390 11.52 -11.88 7.94
N LEU A 391 12.31 -12.96 7.84
CA LEU A 391 11.81 -14.32 7.94
C LEU A 391 11.85 -14.81 9.39
N PRO A 392 11.14 -15.92 9.73
CA PRO A 392 11.21 -16.52 11.07
C PRO A 392 12.64 -16.87 11.52
N GLU A 393 13.52 -17.19 10.57
CA GLU A 393 14.92 -17.53 10.81
C GLU A 393 15.84 -16.31 11.05
N GLY A 394 15.31 -15.08 10.91
CA GLY A 394 15.99 -13.83 11.17
C GLY A 394 16.20 -12.91 9.97
N LYS A 395 17.09 -11.92 10.12
CA LYS A 395 17.33 -10.89 9.08
C LYS A 395 17.99 -11.46 7.83
N MET A 396 17.52 -11.02 6.68
CA MET A 396 18.12 -11.31 5.38
C MET A 396 19.48 -10.60 5.25
N LYS A 397 20.54 -11.37 4.96
CA LYS A 397 21.87 -10.82 4.70
C LYS A 397 22.21 -10.89 3.22
N SER A 398 22.20 -9.76 2.54
CA SER A 398 22.42 -9.67 1.09
C SER A 398 23.83 -10.05 0.60
N ARG A 399 24.82 -10.10 1.50
CA ARG A 399 26.23 -10.40 1.16
C ARG A 399 26.62 -11.88 1.25
N GLU A 400 25.75 -12.75 1.76
CA GLU A 400 26.06 -14.16 2.06
C GLU A 400 25.19 -15.15 1.27
N GLY A 401 24.40 -14.70 0.27
CA GLY A 401 23.54 -15.58 -0.54
C GLY A 401 22.30 -16.14 0.19
N THR A 402 21.94 -15.56 1.34
CA THR A 402 20.79 -15.97 2.15
C THR A 402 19.60 -15.02 2.05
N VAL A 403 19.46 -14.36 0.92
CA VAL A 403 18.34 -13.45 0.65
C VAL A 403 17.23 -14.26 -0.01
N VAL A 404 15.99 -14.15 0.48
CA VAL A 404 14.84 -14.77 -0.16
C VAL A 404 14.53 -14.04 -1.44
N ASP A 405 14.76 -14.73 -2.55
CA ASP A 405 14.45 -14.25 -3.88
C ASP A 405 12.94 -14.03 -4.05
N ALA A 406 12.56 -12.97 -4.76
CA ALA A 406 11.16 -12.61 -4.92
C ALA A 406 10.40 -13.61 -5.81
N ASP A 407 11.06 -14.09 -6.87
CA ASP A 407 10.44 -15.05 -7.80
C ASP A 407 10.25 -16.41 -7.11
N ASP A 408 11.29 -16.92 -6.45
CA ASP A 408 11.24 -18.18 -5.69
C ASP A 408 10.12 -18.14 -4.63
N LEU A 409 9.99 -17.02 -3.91
CA LEU A 409 8.95 -16.85 -2.91
C LEU A 409 7.55 -16.86 -3.53
N MET A 410 7.34 -16.15 -4.63
CA MET A 410 6.04 -16.11 -5.30
C MET A 410 5.68 -17.48 -5.89
N GLU A 411 6.65 -18.18 -6.48
CA GLU A 411 6.45 -19.54 -7.02
C GLU A 411 6.13 -20.54 -5.91
N GLU A 412 6.81 -20.47 -4.77
CA GLU A 412 6.52 -21.30 -3.59
C GLU A 412 5.08 -21.08 -3.10
N MET A 413 4.65 -19.82 -3.00
CA MET A 413 3.30 -19.49 -2.56
C MET A 413 2.22 -19.99 -3.53
N VAL A 414 2.46 -19.88 -4.84
CA VAL A 414 1.54 -20.40 -5.87
C VAL A 414 1.53 -21.93 -5.86
N GLY A 415 2.69 -22.56 -5.72
CA GLY A 415 2.83 -24.02 -5.60
C GLY A 415 2.04 -24.58 -4.40
N THR A 416 2.22 -23.97 -3.23
CA THR A 416 1.49 -24.35 -2.01
C THR A 416 -0.04 -24.16 -2.18
N ALA A 417 -0.48 -23.07 -2.80
CA ALA A 417 -1.90 -22.85 -3.09
C ALA A 417 -2.46 -23.93 -4.02
N ARG A 418 -1.68 -24.36 -5.03
CA ARG A 418 -2.05 -25.43 -5.95
C ARG A 418 -2.23 -26.77 -5.23
N GLU A 419 -1.28 -27.14 -4.38
CA GLU A 419 -1.33 -28.37 -3.58
C GLU A 419 -2.57 -28.40 -2.68
N ILE A 420 -2.82 -27.33 -1.92
CA ILE A 420 -3.99 -27.23 -1.04
C ILE A 420 -5.30 -27.32 -1.82
N SER A 421 -5.39 -26.67 -2.99
CA SER A 421 -6.60 -26.71 -3.83
C SER A 421 -6.87 -28.12 -4.37
N GLN A 422 -5.84 -28.88 -4.70
CA GLN A 422 -5.94 -30.28 -5.12
C GLN A 422 -6.38 -31.19 -3.97
N GLU A 423 -5.78 -31.05 -2.78
CA GLU A 423 -6.14 -31.82 -1.59
C GLU A 423 -7.60 -31.62 -1.17
N LEU A 424 -8.13 -30.41 -1.36
CA LEU A 424 -9.53 -30.09 -1.06
C LEU A 424 -10.52 -30.60 -2.14
N GLY A 425 -10.03 -31.20 -3.24
CA GLY A 425 -10.87 -31.75 -4.33
C GLY A 425 -11.68 -30.70 -5.09
N LYS A 426 -11.29 -29.42 -5.00
CA LYS A 426 -12.05 -28.31 -5.57
C LYS A 426 -11.75 -28.03 -7.04
N VAL A 427 -10.74 -28.69 -7.59
CA VAL A 427 -10.27 -28.51 -8.98
C VAL A 427 -10.82 -29.53 -9.97
N ASP A 428 -11.55 -30.56 -9.50
CA ASP A 428 -12.00 -31.68 -10.32
C ASP A 428 -12.98 -31.29 -11.45
N GLU A 429 -13.67 -30.16 -11.30
CA GLU A 429 -14.62 -29.61 -12.28
C GLU A 429 -14.04 -28.45 -13.10
N MET A 430 -12.75 -28.11 -12.94
CA MET A 430 -12.09 -26.98 -13.56
C MET A 430 -11.14 -27.43 -14.68
N THR A 431 -10.95 -26.55 -15.66
CA THR A 431 -9.84 -26.76 -16.62
C THR A 431 -8.49 -26.55 -15.92
N PRO A 432 -7.40 -27.17 -16.42
CA PRO A 432 -6.07 -26.94 -15.85
C PRO A 432 -5.65 -25.48 -15.81
N GLU A 433 -6.07 -24.68 -16.81
CA GLU A 433 -5.78 -23.24 -16.87
C GLU A 433 -6.55 -22.46 -15.79
N GLU A 434 -7.83 -22.78 -15.57
CA GLU A 434 -8.63 -22.18 -14.49
C GLU A 434 -8.05 -22.52 -13.12
N ALA A 435 -7.68 -23.79 -12.90
CA ALA A 435 -7.06 -24.23 -11.64
C ALA A 435 -5.73 -23.52 -11.37
N GLU A 436 -4.89 -23.36 -12.39
CA GLU A 436 -3.61 -22.64 -12.27
C GLU A 436 -3.82 -21.14 -11.99
N ASN A 437 -4.79 -20.52 -12.66
CA ASN A 437 -5.11 -19.11 -12.41
C ASN A 437 -5.63 -18.88 -10.99
N ILE A 438 -6.44 -19.80 -10.46
CA ILE A 438 -6.91 -19.74 -9.05
C ILE A 438 -5.74 -19.93 -8.09
N ALA A 439 -4.86 -20.92 -8.34
CA ALA A 439 -3.67 -21.13 -7.52
C ALA A 439 -2.79 -19.86 -7.48
N ARG A 440 -2.61 -19.19 -8.61
CA ARG A 440 -1.91 -17.91 -8.71
C ARG A 440 -2.60 -16.82 -7.88
N MET A 441 -3.91 -16.64 -8.04
CA MET A 441 -4.67 -15.64 -7.27
C MET A 441 -4.58 -15.88 -5.77
N VAL A 442 -4.69 -17.13 -5.33
CA VAL A 442 -4.66 -17.52 -3.91
C VAL A 442 -3.25 -17.39 -3.35
N GLY A 443 -2.24 -17.90 -4.03
CA GLY A 443 -0.85 -17.83 -3.58
C GLY A 443 -0.34 -16.40 -3.46
N LEU A 444 -0.53 -15.59 -4.52
CA LEU A 444 -0.16 -14.19 -4.49
C LEU A 444 -1.06 -13.38 -3.53
N GLY A 445 -2.33 -13.68 -3.44
CA GLY A 445 -3.26 -13.07 -2.50
C GLY A 445 -2.85 -13.30 -1.04
N SER A 446 -2.36 -14.50 -0.72
CA SER A 446 -1.82 -14.85 0.59
C SER A 446 -0.62 -13.98 0.95
N LEU A 447 0.36 -13.90 0.05
CA LEU A 447 1.57 -13.10 0.22
C LEU A 447 1.23 -11.61 0.39
N LYS A 448 0.46 -11.06 -0.53
CA LYS A 448 0.10 -9.62 -0.54
C LYS A 448 -0.67 -9.22 0.70
N TYR A 449 -1.71 -9.98 1.04
CA TYR A 449 -2.55 -9.67 2.18
C TYR A 449 -1.77 -9.73 3.50
N PHE A 450 -0.94 -10.77 3.69
CA PHE A 450 -0.16 -10.93 4.91
C PHE A 450 0.81 -9.76 5.13
N ILE A 451 1.41 -9.24 4.07
CA ILE A 451 2.29 -8.07 4.13
C ILE A 451 1.50 -6.79 4.39
N LEU A 452 0.38 -6.59 3.68
CA LEU A 452 -0.37 -5.34 3.68
C LEU A 452 -1.28 -5.15 4.90
N LYS A 453 -1.67 -6.22 5.60
CA LYS A 453 -2.49 -6.11 6.82
C LYS A 453 -1.74 -5.53 8.03
N VAL A 454 -0.41 -5.53 7.99
CA VAL A 454 0.45 -4.98 9.05
C VAL A 454 0.63 -3.48 8.85
N ASP A 455 0.55 -2.71 9.94
CA ASP A 455 0.85 -1.26 9.90
C ASP A 455 2.21 -1.05 9.20
N PRO A 456 2.26 -0.26 8.12
CA PRO A 456 3.50 -0.09 7.34
C PRO A 456 4.70 0.33 8.17
N ARG A 457 4.49 1.13 9.22
CA ARG A 457 5.56 1.67 10.09
C ARG A 457 6.22 0.61 10.98
N LYS A 458 5.59 -0.56 11.13
CA LYS A 458 6.09 -1.65 11.96
C LYS A 458 6.99 -2.59 11.18
N ASN A 459 8.02 -3.10 11.84
CA ASN A 459 8.72 -4.29 11.34
C ASN A 459 7.78 -5.49 11.39
N MET A 460 8.00 -6.44 10.49
CA MET A 460 7.19 -7.66 10.45
C MET A 460 8.03 -8.89 10.13
N THR A 461 7.56 -10.03 10.58
CA THR A 461 8.05 -11.34 10.17
C THR A 461 7.06 -11.94 9.17
N PHE A 462 7.52 -12.31 7.99
CA PHE A 462 6.70 -13.00 6.99
C PHE A 462 6.79 -14.51 7.21
N ASN A 463 5.66 -15.14 7.48
CA ASN A 463 5.55 -16.59 7.62
C ASN A 463 4.70 -17.17 6.48
N PRO A 464 5.30 -17.88 5.50
CA PRO A 464 4.58 -18.45 4.36
C PRO A 464 3.41 -19.36 4.77
N LYS A 465 3.61 -20.23 5.76
CA LYS A 465 2.59 -21.19 6.22
C LYS A 465 1.37 -20.52 6.86
N GLU A 466 1.60 -19.49 7.67
CA GLU A 466 0.51 -18.73 8.29
C GLU A 466 -0.25 -17.87 7.28
N SER A 467 0.44 -17.39 6.25
CA SER A 467 -0.14 -16.48 5.25
C SER A 467 -1.19 -17.17 4.38
N ILE A 468 -1.11 -18.48 4.18
CA ILE A 468 -1.97 -19.25 3.30
C ILE A 468 -3.11 -19.99 4.04
N ASP A 469 -3.26 -19.80 5.34
CA ASP A 469 -4.34 -20.43 6.12
C ASP A 469 -5.72 -19.91 5.69
N PHE A 470 -6.65 -20.84 5.46
CA PHE A 470 -8.04 -20.54 5.06
C PHE A 470 -8.96 -20.18 6.24
N ASN A 471 -8.50 -20.29 7.47
CA ASN A 471 -9.31 -20.08 8.68
C ASN A 471 -8.89 -18.85 9.50
N GLY A 472 -7.83 -18.17 9.09
CA GLY A 472 -7.25 -17.06 9.82
C GLY A 472 -7.55 -15.68 9.21
N ASN A 473 -6.89 -14.65 9.75
CA ASN A 473 -6.85 -13.31 9.14
C ASN A 473 -5.88 -13.31 7.95
N THR A 474 -6.33 -13.84 6.82
CA THR A 474 -5.52 -14.14 5.63
C THR A 474 -6.25 -13.76 4.34
N GLY A 475 -5.48 -13.61 3.26
CA GLY A 475 -6.03 -13.41 1.90
C GLY A 475 -6.98 -14.53 1.47
N PRO A 476 -6.58 -15.82 1.58
CA PRO A 476 -7.44 -16.95 1.22
C PRO A 476 -8.79 -16.99 1.94
N PHE A 477 -8.85 -16.63 3.21
CA PHE A 477 -10.12 -16.53 3.94
C PHE A 477 -11.08 -15.53 3.30
N ILE A 478 -10.57 -14.36 2.90
CA ILE A 478 -11.36 -13.33 2.23
C ILE A 478 -11.77 -13.79 0.83
N GLN A 479 -10.83 -14.33 0.06
CA GLN A 479 -11.08 -14.84 -1.30
C GLN A 479 -12.11 -15.97 -1.31
N TYR A 480 -12.02 -16.90 -0.36
CA TYR A 480 -12.99 -17.98 -0.21
C TYR A 480 -14.39 -17.46 0.13
N THR A 481 -14.48 -16.46 1.02
CA THR A 481 -15.77 -15.84 1.34
C THR A 481 -16.38 -15.15 0.13
N TYR A 482 -15.58 -14.43 -0.65
CA TYR A 482 -16.03 -13.83 -1.91
C TYR A 482 -16.55 -14.90 -2.89
N ALA A 483 -15.80 -15.96 -3.13
CA ALA A 483 -16.20 -17.06 -4.02
C ALA A 483 -17.49 -17.76 -3.54
N ARG A 484 -17.67 -17.92 -2.21
CA ARG A 484 -18.90 -18.41 -1.59
C ARG A 484 -20.10 -17.53 -1.93
N ILE A 485 -19.98 -16.21 -1.78
CA ILE A 485 -21.05 -15.27 -2.14
C ILE A 485 -21.39 -15.40 -3.63
N ARG A 486 -20.38 -15.43 -4.49
CA ARG A 486 -20.57 -15.59 -5.95
C ARG A 486 -21.30 -16.90 -6.28
N SER A 487 -21.02 -17.98 -5.55
CA SER A 487 -21.73 -19.25 -5.69
C SER A 487 -23.21 -19.14 -5.30
N VAL A 488 -23.52 -18.45 -4.19
CA VAL A 488 -24.92 -18.21 -3.77
C VAL A 488 -25.68 -17.42 -4.84
N LEU A 489 -25.07 -16.36 -5.37
CA LEU A 489 -25.70 -15.51 -6.38
C LEU A 489 -25.92 -16.27 -7.71
N ARG A 490 -24.98 -17.13 -8.13
CA ARG A 490 -25.17 -17.99 -9.31
C ARG A 490 -26.34 -18.96 -9.12
N LYS A 491 -26.41 -19.63 -7.97
CA LYS A 491 -27.52 -20.54 -7.65
C LYS A 491 -28.86 -19.83 -7.60
N ALA A 492 -28.92 -18.58 -7.12
CA ALA A 492 -30.12 -17.77 -7.17
C ALA A 492 -30.57 -17.50 -8.62
N ALA A 493 -29.61 -17.12 -9.49
CA ALA A 493 -29.88 -16.89 -10.90
C ALA A 493 -30.34 -18.16 -11.64
N GLU A 494 -29.76 -19.34 -11.34
CA GLU A 494 -30.16 -20.66 -11.85
C GLU A 494 -31.61 -21.01 -11.43
N GLN A 495 -32.06 -20.51 -10.27
CA GLN A 495 -33.45 -20.63 -9.81
C GLN A 495 -34.40 -19.58 -10.41
N GLY A 496 -33.88 -18.72 -11.29
CA GLY A 496 -34.66 -17.66 -11.93
C GLY A 496 -34.90 -16.42 -11.02
N ILE A 497 -34.19 -16.30 -9.91
CA ILE A 497 -34.31 -15.14 -9.02
C ILE A 497 -33.52 -13.97 -9.61
N VAL A 498 -34.22 -12.86 -9.86
CA VAL A 498 -33.64 -11.61 -10.31
C VAL A 498 -33.52 -10.67 -9.12
N LEU A 499 -32.32 -10.15 -8.85
CA LEU A 499 -32.11 -9.23 -7.74
C LEU A 499 -32.82 -7.89 -8.02
N PRO A 500 -33.64 -7.39 -7.08
CA PRO A 500 -34.30 -6.09 -7.23
C PRO A 500 -33.27 -4.94 -7.15
N GLU A 501 -33.50 -3.89 -7.91
CA GLU A 501 -32.69 -2.66 -7.82
C GLU A 501 -32.99 -1.90 -6.52
N GLN A 502 -34.24 -1.98 -6.03
CA GLN A 502 -34.71 -1.33 -4.82
C GLN A 502 -35.45 -2.34 -3.94
N LEU A 503 -35.07 -2.39 -2.68
CA LEU A 503 -35.70 -3.22 -1.65
C LEU A 503 -36.86 -2.48 -0.97
N PRO A 504 -37.95 -3.17 -0.59
CA PRO A 504 -39.01 -2.57 0.21
C PRO A 504 -38.53 -2.18 1.60
N THR A 505 -38.76 -0.94 2.01
CA THR A 505 -38.36 -0.43 3.33
C THR A 505 -39.17 -1.01 4.49
N THR A 506 -40.24 -1.76 4.17
CA THR A 506 -41.09 -2.47 5.12
C THR A 506 -40.53 -3.82 5.56
N THR A 507 -39.49 -4.32 4.90
CA THR A 507 -38.86 -5.60 5.23
C THR A 507 -38.26 -5.53 6.64
N THR A 508 -38.58 -6.53 7.47
CA THR A 508 -38.00 -6.64 8.82
C THR A 508 -36.63 -7.31 8.73
N ILE A 509 -35.62 -6.66 9.27
CA ILE A 509 -34.24 -7.13 9.29
C ILE A 509 -33.73 -7.32 10.72
N SER A 510 -32.76 -8.21 10.91
CA SER A 510 -32.15 -8.50 12.20
C SER A 510 -30.99 -7.52 12.50
N GLU A 511 -30.60 -7.42 13.76
CA GLU A 511 -29.45 -6.64 14.21
C GLU A 511 -28.15 -7.02 13.48
N LYS A 512 -27.94 -8.32 13.15
CA LYS A 512 -26.77 -8.75 12.36
C LYS A 512 -26.80 -8.22 10.93
N GLU A 513 -27.97 -8.16 10.32
CA GLU A 513 -28.17 -7.62 8.98
C GLU A 513 -27.96 -6.09 8.97
N GLU A 514 -28.48 -5.39 10.01
CA GLU A 514 -28.22 -3.96 10.22
C GLU A 514 -26.72 -3.66 10.37
N ASN A 515 -26.02 -4.47 11.17
CA ASN A 515 -24.57 -4.33 11.36
C ASN A 515 -23.78 -4.51 10.06
N LEU A 516 -24.15 -5.47 9.21
CA LEU A 516 -23.53 -5.65 7.90
C LEU A 516 -23.75 -4.43 6.98
N ILE A 517 -24.96 -3.86 6.96
CA ILE A 517 -25.26 -2.64 6.19
C ILE A 517 -24.38 -1.49 6.68
N GLN A 518 -24.27 -1.33 8.02
CA GLN A 518 -23.39 -0.32 8.60
C GLN A 518 -21.94 -0.50 8.17
N MET A 519 -21.43 -1.73 8.22
CA MET A 519 -20.05 -2.03 7.80
C MET A 519 -19.83 -1.74 6.31
N ILE A 520 -20.78 -2.09 5.44
CA ILE A 520 -20.74 -1.74 4.02
C ILE A 520 -20.68 -0.21 3.84
N ALA A 521 -21.52 0.52 4.57
CA ALA A 521 -21.56 1.99 4.52
C ALA A 521 -20.26 2.64 5.01
N ASP A 522 -19.58 2.04 5.97
CA ASP A 522 -18.30 2.52 6.51
C ASP A 522 -17.16 2.49 5.47
N TYR A 523 -17.27 1.71 4.40
CA TYR A 523 -16.21 1.54 3.41
C TYR A 523 -15.69 2.87 2.85
N ALA A 524 -16.58 3.80 2.50
CA ALA A 524 -16.18 5.12 2.00
C ALA A 524 -15.30 5.90 2.99
N SER A 525 -15.58 5.77 4.29
CA SER A 525 -14.77 6.40 5.34
C SER A 525 -13.43 5.72 5.52
N VAL A 526 -13.40 4.38 5.40
CA VAL A 526 -12.17 3.58 5.48
C VAL A 526 -11.22 3.92 4.34
N VAL A 527 -11.72 4.02 3.11
CA VAL A 527 -10.90 4.40 1.93
C VAL A 527 -10.31 5.81 2.12
N ARG A 528 -11.11 6.75 2.60
CA ARG A 528 -10.67 8.13 2.88
C ARG A 528 -9.57 8.16 3.95
N GLU A 529 -9.78 7.47 5.05
CA GLU A 529 -8.82 7.42 6.16
C GLU A 529 -7.53 6.70 5.74
N ALA A 530 -7.64 5.61 4.96
CA ALA A 530 -6.47 4.91 4.41
C ALA A 530 -5.61 5.82 3.52
N GLY A 531 -6.25 6.70 2.73
CA GLY A 531 -5.53 7.70 1.92
C GLY A 531 -4.88 8.79 2.77
N LYS A 532 -5.55 9.26 3.81
CA LYS A 532 -5.04 10.28 4.72
C LYS A 532 -3.86 9.78 5.56
N GLU A 533 -3.96 8.57 6.08
CA GLU A 533 -2.95 7.94 6.94
C GLU A 533 -1.87 7.18 6.13
N TYR A 534 -1.98 7.13 4.80
CA TYR A 534 -1.13 6.33 3.92
C TYR A 534 -1.05 4.86 4.39
N SER A 535 -2.19 4.24 4.71
CA SER A 535 -2.21 2.93 5.37
C SER A 535 -3.06 1.89 4.62
N PRO A 536 -2.46 1.04 3.79
CA PRO A 536 -3.14 -0.14 3.23
C PRO A 536 -3.72 -1.08 4.29
N ALA A 537 -3.12 -1.13 5.48
CA ALA A 537 -3.57 -1.97 6.58
C ALA A 537 -5.00 -1.66 7.03
N LEU A 538 -5.44 -0.41 6.92
CA LEU A 538 -6.83 -0.05 7.24
C LEU A 538 -7.82 -0.73 6.29
N ILE A 539 -7.52 -0.80 5.00
CA ILE A 539 -8.33 -1.50 4.00
C ILE A 539 -8.32 -3.01 4.28
N ALA A 540 -7.14 -3.59 4.51
CA ALA A 540 -6.98 -5.02 4.72
C ALA A 540 -7.76 -5.50 5.95
N ASN A 541 -7.58 -4.83 7.09
CA ASN A 541 -8.25 -5.23 8.33
C ASN A 541 -9.77 -4.99 8.29
N TYR A 542 -10.22 -3.88 7.70
CA TYR A 542 -11.64 -3.65 7.46
C TYR A 542 -12.26 -4.78 6.61
N THR A 543 -11.59 -5.18 5.54
CA THR A 543 -12.10 -6.24 4.64
C THR A 543 -12.22 -7.57 5.37
N TYR A 544 -11.23 -7.91 6.21
CA TYR A 544 -11.30 -9.10 7.05
C TYR A 544 -12.48 -9.05 8.03
N ASP A 545 -12.67 -7.92 8.72
CA ASP A 545 -13.78 -7.77 9.68
C ASP A 545 -15.13 -7.89 8.98
N LEU A 546 -15.29 -7.30 7.79
CA LEU A 546 -16.51 -7.41 6.98
C LEU A 546 -16.81 -8.87 6.60
N VAL A 547 -15.83 -9.61 6.08
CA VAL A 547 -16.06 -11.00 5.67
C VAL A 547 -16.24 -11.93 6.86
N LYS A 548 -15.62 -11.64 7.99
CA LYS A 548 -15.83 -12.38 9.24
C LYS A 548 -17.26 -12.24 9.73
N GLU A 549 -17.79 -11.02 9.73
CA GLU A 549 -19.19 -10.76 10.12
C GLU A 549 -20.17 -11.39 9.12
N TYR A 550 -19.88 -11.30 7.81
CA TYR A 550 -20.67 -11.97 6.78
C TYR A 550 -20.69 -13.49 6.95
N ASN A 551 -19.58 -14.13 7.30
CA ASN A 551 -19.55 -15.57 7.53
C ASN A 551 -20.40 -15.99 8.75
N GLN A 552 -20.47 -15.17 9.80
CA GLN A 552 -21.40 -15.40 10.93
C GLN A 552 -22.85 -15.27 10.49
N PHE A 553 -23.17 -14.23 9.72
CA PHE A 553 -24.50 -14.06 9.12
C PHE A 553 -24.87 -15.27 8.24
N TYR A 554 -23.98 -15.69 7.33
CA TYR A 554 -24.20 -16.82 6.43
C TYR A 554 -24.43 -18.14 7.17
N HIS A 555 -23.78 -18.32 8.32
CA HIS A 555 -23.98 -19.50 9.17
C HIS A 555 -25.34 -19.48 9.86
N ASP A 556 -25.78 -18.31 10.36
CA ASP A 556 -26.97 -18.19 11.19
C ASP A 556 -28.26 -18.05 10.39
N PHE A 557 -28.17 -17.55 9.15
CA PHE A 557 -29.33 -17.29 8.30
C PHE A 557 -29.27 -18.08 7.01
N SER A 558 -30.37 -18.79 6.70
CA SER A 558 -30.54 -19.37 5.38
C SER A 558 -30.84 -18.27 4.35
N ILE A 559 -30.14 -18.26 3.21
CA ILE A 559 -30.41 -17.30 2.14
C ILE A 559 -31.36 -17.92 1.11
N LEU A 560 -30.92 -18.97 0.41
CA LEU A 560 -31.71 -19.57 -0.68
C LEU A 560 -32.90 -20.42 -0.21
N ARG A 561 -32.87 -20.87 1.04
CA ARG A 561 -33.96 -21.66 1.65
C ARG A 561 -34.91 -20.80 2.47
N GLU A 562 -34.75 -19.49 2.47
CA GLU A 562 -35.69 -18.56 3.12
C GLU A 562 -37.03 -18.65 2.42
N GLU A 563 -38.10 -18.80 3.18
CA GLU A 563 -39.47 -18.93 2.66
C GLU A 563 -40.10 -17.58 2.32
N ASN A 564 -39.74 -16.54 3.07
CA ASN A 564 -40.19 -15.18 2.78
C ASN A 564 -39.38 -14.58 1.63
N GLU A 565 -40.03 -14.36 0.49
CA GLU A 565 -39.39 -13.87 -0.73
C GLU A 565 -38.74 -12.49 -0.52
N GLU A 566 -39.38 -11.56 0.21
CA GLU A 566 -38.81 -10.23 0.48
C GLU A 566 -37.51 -10.32 1.29
N VAL A 567 -37.49 -11.21 2.29
CA VAL A 567 -36.30 -11.45 3.13
C VAL A 567 -35.20 -12.16 2.32
N LYS A 568 -35.59 -13.10 1.45
CA LYS A 568 -34.67 -13.78 0.54
C LYS A 568 -33.99 -12.79 -0.41
N GLU A 569 -34.75 -11.94 -1.08
CA GLU A 569 -34.27 -10.90 -1.98
C GLU A 569 -33.37 -9.91 -1.23
N PHE A 570 -33.77 -9.47 -0.05
CA PHE A 570 -32.95 -8.61 0.80
C PHE A 570 -31.60 -9.25 1.12
N ARG A 571 -31.55 -10.51 1.57
CA ARG A 571 -30.29 -11.22 1.89
C ARG A 571 -29.41 -11.43 0.68
N LEU A 572 -29.98 -11.64 -0.51
CA LEU A 572 -29.23 -11.74 -1.76
C LEU A 572 -28.63 -10.38 -2.15
N VAL A 573 -29.38 -9.30 -2.07
CA VAL A 573 -28.87 -7.93 -2.33
C VAL A 573 -27.80 -7.55 -1.33
N LEU A 574 -27.99 -7.84 -0.03
CA LEU A 574 -26.99 -7.64 1.01
C LEU A 574 -25.70 -8.37 0.67
N SER A 575 -25.79 -9.66 0.32
CA SER A 575 -24.64 -10.51 -0.05
C SER A 575 -23.92 -9.95 -1.28
N ALA A 576 -24.68 -9.51 -2.31
CA ALA A 576 -24.12 -8.90 -3.52
C ALA A 576 -23.33 -7.62 -3.21
N ASN A 577 -23.82 -6.80 -2.28
CA ASN A 577 -23.12 -5.59 -1.86
C ASN A 577 -21.88 -5.91 -1.02
N VAL A 578 -21.90 -6.91 -0.15
CA VAL A 578 -20.68 -7.41 0.54
C VAL A 578 -19.64 -7.83 -0.49
N ALA A 579 -20.00 -8.63 -1.49
CA ALA A 579 -19.07 -9.07 -2.54
C ALA A 579 -18.50 -7.88 -3.34
N LYS A 580 -19.34 -6.88 -3.68
CA LYS A 580 -18.93 -5.65 -4.35
C LYS A 580 -17.86 -4.90 -3.55
N ILE A 581 -18.07 -4.71 -2.26
CA ILE A 581 -17.12 -4.03 -1.37
C ILE A 581 -15.84 -4.84 -1.22
N VAL A 582 -15.93 -6.15 -0.99
CA VAL A 582 -14.75 -7.03 -0.90
C VAL A 582 -13.89 -6.95 -2.16
N LYS A 583 -14.50 -7.06 -3.34
CA LYS A 583 -13.78 -6.95 -4.62
C LYS A 583 -13.10 -5.60 -4.78
N SER A 584 -13.81 -4.52 -4.47
CA SER A 584 -13.26 -3.15 -4.50
C SER A 584 -12.08 -3.00 -3.52
N ALA A 585 -12.26 -3.40 -2.27
CA ALA A 585 -11.24 -3.27 -1.24
C ALA A 585 -9.98 -4.10 -1.56
N MET A 586 -10.15 -5.34 -2.03
CA MET A 586 -9.03 -6.21 -2.40
C MET A 586 -8.28 -5.67 -3.63
N SER A 587 -8.99 -5.03 -4.57
CA SER A 587 -8.33 -4.38 -5.72
C SER A 587 -7.44 -3.22 -5.29
N LEU A 588 -7.79 -2.46 -4.23
CA LEU A 588 -6.93 -1.41 -3.67
C LEU A 588 -5.65 -1.96 -3.03
N LEU A 589 -5.65 -3.25 -2.69
CA LEU A 589 -4.46 -3.97 -2.20
C LEU A 589 -3.70 -4.68 -3.34
N GLY A 590 -4.15 -4.55 -4.59
CA GLY A 590 -3.60 -5.28 -5.72
C GLY A 590 -3.84 -6.79 -5.66
N ILE A 591 -4.91 -7.22 -4.99
CA ILE A 591 -5.27 -8.62 -4.78
C ILE A 591 -6.50 -8.97 -5.63
N GLU A 592 -6.37 -9.98 -6.46
CA GLU A 592 -7.47 -10.54 -7.24
C GLU A 592 -8.32 -11.49 -6.38
N VAL A 593 -9.61 -11.53 -6.64
CA VAL A 593 -10.56 -12.43 -5.96
C VAL A 593 -11.22 -13.36 -6.98
N PRO A 594 -11.15 -14.70 -6.80
CA PRO A 594 -11.68 -15.66 -7.77
C PRO A 594 -13.21 -15.76 -7.68
N GLU A 595 -13.86 -15.87 -8.84
CA GLU A 595 -15.32 -16.08 -8.91
C GLU A 595 -15.75 -17.48 -8.42
N ARG A 596 -14.82 -18.45 -8.46
CA ARG A 596 -14.98 -19.85 -7.99
C ARG A 596 -13.72 -20.25 -7.24
N MET A 597 -13.88 -21.11 -6.25
CA MET A 597 -12.77 -21.60 -5.45
C MET A 597 -13.13 -22.92 -4.77
#